data_664b9c4aeb38c45fdd8e483cfd79da7a
#
_entry.id   664b9c4aeb38c45fdd8e483cfd79da7a
#
_cell.length_a   1.000
_cell.length_b   1.000
_cell.length_c   1.000
_cell.angle_alpha   90.00
_cell.angle_beta   90.00
_cell.angle_gamma   90.00
#
_symmetry.space_group_name_H-M   'P 1'
#
loop_
_entity.id
_entity.type
_entity.pdbx_description
1 polymer ?
#
loop_
_entity_poly.entity_id
_entity_poly.type
_entity_poly.pdbx_seq_one_letter_code
_entity_poly.pdbx_strand_id
1 'polypeptide(L)'
;DTNDVVTAWIPAQPTPVEMGPLSFAYPLDVHKIVNAVTFEKTGTGYDRGVSEVFRKNGVTVNETPFELGEVSFHHNLNFHTASRNRTNRSRVALANTYFRDGARVINSPTMVSGDWQKFMPNVKPGEVAASPLNPICWPIDVK
;
A
#
# COMPACT_ATOMS: atom_id res chain seq x y z
N ASP A 1 -1.62 14.42 4.86
CA ASP A 1 -2.12 14.54 6.23
C ASP A 1 -3.44 13.79 6.46
N THR A 2 -3.64 12.70 5.75
CA THR A 2 -4.83 11.86 5.91
C THR A 2 -4.46 10.39 6.04
N ASN A 3 -5.28 9.64 6.80
CA ASN A 3 -5.26 8.17 6.82
C ASN A 3 -6.37 7.57 5.93
N ASP A 4 -7.23 8.41 5.35
CA ASP A 4 -8.28 7.97 4.43
C ASP A 4 -7.65 7.69 3.05
N VAL A 5 -6.97 6.57 2.95
CA VAL A 5 -6.25 6.12 1.76
C VAL A 5 -6.61 4.67 1.47
N VAL A 6 -6.96 4.38 0.25
CA VAL A 6 -7.27 3.04 -0.22
C VAL A 6 -6.51 2.72 -1.50
N THR A 7 -5.99 1.51 -1.58
CA THR A 7 -5.38 1.01 -2.81
C THR A 7 -6.28 -0.06 -3.43
N ALA A 8 -6.56 0.10 -4.71
CA ALA A 8 -7.13 -0.94 -5.56
C ALA A 8 -5.97 -1.68 -6.23
N TRP A 9 -5.80 -2.96 -5.92
CA TRP A 9 -4.81 -3.81 -6.54
C TRP A 9 -5.49 -4.82 -7.46
N ILE A 10 -5.13 -4.80 -8.73
CA ILE A 10 -5.82 -5.51 -9.81
C ILE A 10 -4.79 -6.38 -10.53
N PRO A 11 -4.85 -7.72 -10.41
CA PRO A 11 -3.98 -8.60 -11.18
C PRO A 11 -4.35 -8.54 -12.67
N ALA A 12 -3.34 -8.40 -13.52
CA ALA A 12 -3.51 -8.43 -14.97
C ALA A 12 -3.48 -9.85 -15.55
N GLN A 13 -3.44 -10.86 -14.69
CA GLN A 13 -3.40 -12.27 -15.01
C GLN A 13 -3.79 -13.10 -13.80
N PRO A 14 -4.17 -14.37 -13.94
CA PRO A 14 -4.30 -15.27 -12.79
C PRO A 14 -2.98 -15.31 -12.02
N THR A 15 -3.05 -15.11 -10.70
CA THR A 15 -1.88 -15.01 -9.81
C THR A 15 -1.98 -16.12 -8.76
N PRO A 16 -1.51 -17.33 -9.05
CA PRO A 16 -1.52 -18.43 -8.11
C PRO A 16 -0.53 -18.20 -6.96
N VAL A 17 -0.66 -18.97 -5.89
CA VAL A 17 0.17 -18.81 -4.66
C VAL A 17 1.68 -18.87 -4.98
N GLU A 18 2.10 -19.70 -5.94
CA GLU A 18 3.51 -19.82 -6.34
C GLU A 18 4.06 -18.55 -7.00
N MET A 19 3.17 -17.71 -7.54
CA MET A 19 3.54 -16.42 -8.12
C MET A 19 3.64 -15.31 -7.06
N GLY A 20 3.30 -15.60 -5.80
CA GLY A 20 3.37 -14.66 -4.68
C GLY A 20 2.30 -13.58 -4.80
N PRO A 21 1.01 -13.90 -4.64
CA PRO A 21 -0.05 -12.92 -4.64
C PRO A 21 0.08 -11.92 -3.49
N LEU A 22 -0.76 -10.90 -3.50
CA LEU A 22 -0.87 -9.98 -2.39
C LEU A 22 -1.47 -10.69 -1.18
N SER A 23 -0.83 -10.56 -0.02
CA SER A 23 -1.20 -11.22 1.24
C SER A 23 -1.44 -10.17 2.31
N PHE A 24 -2.38 -10.41 3.21
CA PHE A 24 -2.78 -9.47 4.26
C PHE A 24 -2.61 -10.05 5.65
N ALA A 25 -2.17 -9.21 6.58
CA ALA A 25 -2.09 -9.56 7.99
C ALA A 25 -3.44 -9.36 8.70
N TYR A 26 -3.76 -10.26 9.62
CA TYR A 26 -4.96 -10.21 10.46
C TYR A 26 -4.60 -10.38 11.93
N PRO A 27 -5.26 -9.62 12.84
CA PRO A 27 -6.34 -8.66 12.59
C PRO A 27 -5.87 -7.43 11.82
N LEU A 28 -6.80 -6.63 11.24
CA LEU A 28 -6.46 -5.49 10.37
C LEU A 28 -5.79 -4.32 11.11
N ASP A 29 -5.86 -4.28 12.43
CA ASP A 29 -5.25 -3.24 13.25
C ASP A 29 -3.82 -3.55 13.73
N VAL A 30 -3.15 -4.48 13.08
CA VAL A 30 -1.74 -4.88 13.38
C VAL A 30 -0.78 -3.69 13.39
N HIS A 31 -1.07 -2.63 12.65
CA HIS A 31 -0.26 -1.40 12.66
C HIS A 31 -0.04 -0.85 14.07
N LYS A 32 -0.97 -1.08 14.99
CA LYS A 32 -0.87 -0.63 16.39
C LYS A 32 0.23 -1.33 17.19
N ILE A 33 0.57 -2.54 16.83
CA ILE A 33 1.56 -3.36 17.54
C ILE A 33 2.94 -3.38 16.86
N VAL A 34 3.04 -2.94 15.61
CA VAL A 34 4.33 -2.90 14.88
C VAL A 34 5.00 -1.53 14.86
N ASN A 35 4.35 -0.48 15.38
CA ASN A 35 4.87 0.89 15.40
C ASN A 35 6.19 1.06 16.17
N ALA A 36 6.56 0.10 17.02
CA ALA A 36 7.87 0.08 17.69
C ALA A 36 9.00 -0.48 16.81
N VAL A 37 8.68 -1.08 15.66
CA VAL A 37 9.68 -1.60 14.71
C VAL A 37 10.15 -0.46 13.82
N THR A 38 11.46 -0.17 13.85
CA THR A 38 12.03 0.89 13.01
C THR A 38 11.93 0.50 11.54
N PHE A 39 11.28 1.36 10.75
CA PHE A 39 11.13 1.17 9.32
C PHE A 39 12.47 1.39 8.59
N GLU A 40 12.82 0.44 7.72
CA GLU A 40 14.00 0.51 6.85
C GLU A 40 13.57 0.21 5.41
N LYS A 41 14.01 1.04 4.46
CA LYS A 41 13.74 0.82 3.03
C LYS A 41 14.60 -0.27 2.40
N THR A 42 15.73 -0.54 3.00
CA THR A 42 16.75 -1.46 2.48
C THR A 42 17.11 -2.50 3.53
N GLY A 43 17.48 -3.68 3.09
CA GLY A 43 17.79 -4.79 4.01
C GLY A 43 16.55 -5.57 4.44
N THR A 44 16.71 -6.43 5.43
CA THR A 44 15.65 -7.32 5.95
C THR A 44 15.35 -7.09 7.43
N GLY A 45 15.89 -6.02 8.02
CA GLY A 45 15.74 -5.71 9.45
C GLY A 45 14.29 -5.47 9.82
N TYR A 46 13.62 -4.62 9.04
CA TYR A 46 12.21 -4.33 9.23
C TYR A 46 11.33 -5.58 9.09
N ASP A 47 11.49 -6.35 8.02
CA ASP A 47 10.70 -7.56 7.78
C ASP A 47 10.86 -8.59 8.90
N ARG A 48 12.08 -8.76 9.42
CA ARG A 48 12.35 -9.64 10.57
C ARG A 48 11.69 -9.13 11.83
N GLY A 49 11.80 -7.83 12.11
CA GLY A 49 11.16 -7.20 13.27
C GLY A 49 9.64 -7.37 13.25
N VAL A 50 9.00 -7.09 12.10
CA VAL A 50 7.55 -7.28 11.90
C VAL A 50 7.17 -8.75 12.07
N SER A 51 7.91 -9.68 11.45
CA SER A 51 7.66 -11.12 11.57
C SER A 51 7.73 -11.60 13.02
N GLU A 52 8.67 -11.09 13.80
CA GLU A 52 8.79 -11.41 15.22
C GLU A 52 7.59 -10.90 16.04
N VAL A 53 7.16 -9.65 15.77
CA VAL A 53 5.95 -9.08 16.40
C VAL A 53 4.73 -9.91 16.05
N PHE A 54 4.56 -10.30 14.79
CA PHE A 54 3.46 -11.13 14.32
C PHE A 54 3.42 -12.49 15.05
N ARG A 55 4.56 -13.16 15.09
CA ARG A 55 4.69 -14.45 15.80
C ARG A 55 4.32 -14.34 17.27
N LYS A 56 4.78 -13.29 17.97
CA LYS A 56 4.51 -13.08 19.40
C LYS A 56 3.04 -12.78 19.70
N ASN A 57 2.34 -12.16 18.76
CA ASN A 57 0.97 -11.70 18.96
C ASN A 57 -0.07 -12.57 18.23
N GLY A 58 0.32 -13.69 17.65
CA GLY A 58 -0.59 -14.61 16.97
C GLY A 58 -1.22 -14.00 15.70
N VAL A 59 -0.53 -13.06 15.06
CA VAL A 59 -0.99 -12.47 13.80
C VAL A 59 -0.87 -13.50 12.69
N THR A 60 -1.95 -13.65 11.93
CA THR A 60 -1.98 -14.52 10.76
C THR A 60 -1.81 -13.72 9.47
N VAL A 61 -1.19 -14.33 8.48
CA VAL A 61 -1.08 -13.75 7.14
C VAL A 61 -1.86 -14.65 6.18
N ASN A 62 -2.87 -14.07 5.53
CA ASN A 62 -3.67 -14.79 4.55
C ASN A 62 -3.10 -14.55 3.15
N GLU A 63 -2.68 -15.62 2.50
CA GLU A 63 -2.18 -15.64 1.13
C GLU A 63 -3.11 -16.52 0.29
N THR A 64 -3.91 -15.87 -0.55
CA THR A 64 -4.86 -16.55 -1.45
C THR A 64 -4.52 -16.21 -2.91
N PRO A 65 -4.76 -17.13 -3.86
CA PRO A 65 -4.59 -16.80 -5.27
C PRO A 65 -5.58 -15.70 -5.69
N PHE A 66 -5.29 -15.05 -6.79
CA PHE A 66 -6.20 -14.12 -7.46
C PHE A 66 -6.50 -14.64 -8.86
N GLU A 67 -7.78 -14.62 -9.21
CA GLU A 67 -8.24 -14.87 -10.57
C GLU A 67 -8.25 -13.58 -11.41
N LEU A 68 -8.27 -13.72 -12.72
CA LEU A 68 -8.42 -12.58 -13.60
C LEU A 68 -9.79 -11.93 -13.40
N GLY A 69 -9.81 -10.61 -13.17
CA GLY A 69 -11.03 -9.84 -12.90
C GLY A 69 -11.31 -9.62 -11.42
N GLU A 70 -10.59 -10.29 -10.52
CA GLU A 70 -10.65 -9.97 -9.09
C GLU A 70 -9.92 -8.65 -8.80
N VAL A 71 -10.30 -8.00 -7.72
CA VAL A 71 -9.63 -6.80 -7.21
C VAL A 71 -9.60 -6.82 -5.70
N SER A 72 -8.47 -6.42 -5.14
CA SER A 72 -8.35 -6.16 -3.71
C SER A 72 -8.42 -4.67 -3.43
N PHE A 73 -9.30 -4.27 -2.51
CA PHE A 73 -9.29 -2.93 -1.91
C PHE A 73 -8.76 -3.01 -0.50
N HIS A 74 -7.70 -2.27 -0.22
CA HIS A 74 -7.12 -2.28 1.12
C HIS A 74 -6.72 -0.87 1.56
N HIS A 75 -6.91 -0.63 2.85
CA HIS A 75 -6.57 0.62 3.51
C HIS A 75 -5.06 0.72 3.71
N ASN A 76 -4.50 1.94 3.74
CA ASN A 76 -3.06 2.18 3.91
C ASN A 76 -2.47 1.63 5.22
N LEU A 77 -3.29 1.46 6.26
CA LEU A 77 -2.87 0.90 7.54
C LEU A 77 -2.89 -0.64 7.58
N ASN A 78 -3.42 -1.28 6.54
CA ASN A 78 -3.39 -2.74 6.46
C ASN A 78 -1.98 -3.21 6.11
N PHE A 79 -1.40 -4.00 7.00
CA PHE A 79 -0.14 -4.68 6.71
C PHE A 79 -0.35 -5.72 5.62
N HIS A 80 0.42 -5.59 4.58
CA HIS A 80 0.36 -6.48 3.43
C HIS A 80 1.77 -6.71 2.87
N THR A 81 1.92 -7.79 2.17
CA THR A 81 3.16 -8.17 1.50
C THR A 81 2.85 -8.96 0.24
N ALA A 82 3.86 -9.28 -0.52
CA ALA A 82 3.78 -10.21 -1.62
C ALA A 82 4.98 -11.15 -1.55
N SER A 83 4.71 -12.44 -1.46
CA SER A 83 5.75 -13.46 -1.41
C SER A 83 6.60 -13.46 -2.68
N ARG A 84 7.77 -14.07 -2.59
CA ARG A 84 8.63 -14.26 -3.74
C ARG A 84 7.91 -15.03 -4.85
N ASN A 85 7.95 -14.50 -6.06
CA ASN A 85 7.51 -15.24 -7.25
C ASN A 85 8.49 -16.41 -7.52
N ARG A 86 7.99 -17.62 -7.41
CA ARG A 86 8.73 -18.87 -7.64
C ARG A 86 8.51 -19.45 -9.03
N THR A 87 7.72 -18.76 -9.86
CA THR A 87 7.48 -19.16 -11.25
C THR A 87 8.50 -18.52 -12.19
N ASN A 88 8.53 -18.97 -13.41
CA ASN A 88 9.34 -18.38 -14.50
C ASN A 88 8.60 -17.29 -15.28
N ARG A 89 7.44 -16.84 -14.80
CA ARG A 89 6.60 -15.80 -15.42
C ARG A 89 6.62 -14.54 -14.58
N SER A 90 6.55 -13.39 -15.22
CA SER A 90 6.37 -12.11 -14.51
C SER A 90 4.99 -12.03 -13.86
N ARG A 91 4.92 -11.53 -12.64
CA ARG A 91 3.65 -11.12 -12.01
C ARG A 91 3.38 -9.67 -12.42
N VAL A 92 2.24 -9.45 -13.06
CA VAL A 92 1.81 -8.14 -13.54
C VAL A 92 0.52 -7.74 -12.82
N ALA A 93 0.51 -6.57 -12.23
CA ALA A 93 -0.66 -6.00 -11.57
C ALA A 93 -0.68 -4.49 -11.74
N LEU A 94 -1.87 -3.92 -11.72
CA LEU A 94 -2.08 -2.48 -11.61
C LEU A 94 -2.45 -2.16 -10.16
N ALA A 95 -1.79 -1.16 -9.59
CA ALA A 95 -2.12 -0.64 -8.27
C ALA A 95 -2.47 0.84 -8.38
N ASN A 96 -3.71 1.19 -8.07
CA ASN A 96 -4.20 2.55 -8.01
C ASN A 96 -4.48 2.92 -6.57
N THR A 97 -3.81 3.95 -6.08
CA THR A 97 -4.01 4.46 -4.72
C THR A 97 -4.83 5.74 -4.77
N TYR A 98 -5.88 5.77 -3.99
CA TYR A 98 -6.78 6.91 -3.81
C TYR A 98 -6.65 7.44 -2.40
N PHE A 99 -6.74 8.73 -2.23
CA PHE A 99 -6.78 9.40 -0.94
C PHE A 99 -7.90 10.44 -0.90
N ARG A 100 -8.28 10.83 0.31
CA ARG A 100 -9.34 11.79 0.53
C ARG A 100 -9.05 13.12 -0.15
N ASP A 101 -10.05 13.67 -0.83
CA ASP A 101 -9.99 15.03 -1.39
C ASP A 101 -9.77 16.06 -0.26
N GLY A 102 -9.04 17.12 -0.58
CA GLY A 102 -8.66 18.16 0.37
C GLY A 102 -7.51 17.78 1.31
N ALA A 103 -6.99 16.56 1.26
CA ALA A 103 -5.76 16.20 1.98
C ALA A 103 -4.60 17.12 1.58
N ARG A 104 -3.70 17.42 2.52
CA ARG A 104 -2.57 18.32 2.29
C ARG A 104 -1.25 17.57 2.36
N VAL A 105 -0.30 18.07 1.59
CA VAL A 105 1.09 17.60 1.70
C VAL A 105 1.63 17.97 3.09
N ILE A 106 2.23 17.00 3.79
CA ILE A 106 2.80 17.23 5.12
C ILE A 106 4.03 18.13 5.05
N ASN A 107 4.21 18.98 6.07
CA ASN A 107 5.37 19.89 6.16
C ASN A 107 6.68 19.17 6.51
N SER A 108 6.60 17.99 7.12
CA SER A 108 7.75 17.20 7.53
C SER A 108 7.71 15.85 6.83
N PRO A 109 8.26 15.73 5.61
CA PRO A 109 8.30 14.46 4.91
C PRO A 109 9.03 13.41 5.74
N THR A 110 8.44 12.23 5.81
CA THR A 110 9.02 11.09 6.50
C THR A 110 9.77 10.20 5.50
N MET A 111 10.49 9.21 6.01
CA MET A 111 11.14 8.20 5.16
C MET A 111 10.15 7.50 4.23
N VAL A 112 8.90 7.32 4.66
CA VAL A 112 7.84 6.69 3.85
C VAL A 112 7.19 7.63 2.84
N SER A 113 7.38 8.95 2.95
CA SER A 113 6.84 9.95 2.01
C SER A 113 7.42 9.81 0.60
N GLY A 114 8.63 9.26 0.50
CA GLY A 114 9.26 9.01 -0.81
C GLY A 114 9.48 10.27 -1.64
N ASP A 115 9.45 10.08 -2.93
CA ASP A 115 9.65 11.13 -3.94
C ASP A 115 8.30 11.75 -4.38
N TRP A 116 7.48 12.15 -3.42
CA TRP A 116 6.12 12.64 -3.67
C TRP A 116 6.08 13.79 -4.70
N GLN A 117 7.13 14.64 -4.77
CA GLN A 117 7.21 15.76 -5.73
C GLN A 117 7.14 15.30 -7.19
N LYS A 118 7.55 14.07 -7.50
CA LYS A 118 7.44 13.49 -8.84
C LYS A 118 5.99 13.27 -9.25
N PHE A 119 5.13 13.01 -8.28
CA PHE A 119 3.71 12.72 -8.48
C PHE A 119 2.81 13.94 -8.25
N MET A 120 3.33 14.94 -7.55
CA MET A 120 2.63 16.20 -7.25
C MET A 120 3.51 17.40 -7.64
N PRO A 121 3.78 17.59 -8.94
CA PRO A 121 4.62 18.70 -9.40
C PRO A 121 4.01 20.04 -9.00
N ASN A 122 4.86 20.95 -8.52
CA ASN A 122 4.52 22.32 -8.11
C ASN A 122 3.64 22.45 -6.86
N VAL A 123 3.29 21.35 -6.18
CA VAL A 123 2.61 21.41 -4.88
C VAL A 123 3.65 21.57 -3.77
N LYS A 124 3.38 22.48 -2.83
CA LYS A 124 4.27 22.72 -1.67
C LYS A 124 3.73 22.05 -0.41
N PRO A 125 4.59 21.75 0.57
CA PRO A 125 4.14 21.34 1.89
C PRO A 125 3.11 22.32 2.47
N GLY A 126 2.02 21.78 3.03
CA GLY A 126 0.88 22.56 3.53
C GLY A 126 -0.21 22.85 2.49
N GLU A 127 0.07 22.73 1.21
CA GLU A 127 -0.93 22.90 0.14
C GLU A 127 -1.74 21.61 -0.07
N VAL A 128 -2.92 21.77 -0.69
CA VAL A 128 -3.77 20.63 -1.05
C VAL A 128 -3.02 19.71 -2.02
N ALA A 129 -3.06 18.43 -1.74
CA ALA A 129 -2.40 17.40 -2.54
C ALA A 129 -3.19 17.12 -3.83
N ALA A 130 -3.18 18.08 -4.75
CA ALA A 130 -3.85 18.02 -6.04
C ALA A 130 -2.90 18.43 -7.15
N SER A 131 -2.90 17.68 -8.24
CA SER A 131 -2.10 17.99 -9.43
C SER A 131 -2.72 17.34 -10.66
N PRO A 132 -2.28 17.67 -11.88
CA PRO A 132 -2.73 16.96 -13.08
C PRO A 132 -2.48 15.45 -13.05
N LEU A 133 -1.54 14.97 -12.24
CA LEU A 133 -1.25 13.53 -12.04
C LEU A 133 -2.09 12.89 -10.93
N ASN A 134 -2.79 13.72 -10.14
CA ASN A 134 -3.66 13.28 -9.05
C ASN A 134 -5.02 13.98 -9.19
N PRO A 135 -5.80 13.64 -10.23
CA PRO A 135 -7.09 14.28 -10.47
C PRO A 135 -8.12 13.85 -9.43
N ILE A 136 -9.11 14.71 -9.21
CA ILE A 136 -10.31 14.35 -8.43
C ILE A 136 -11.05 13.27 -9.21
N CYS A 137 -11.26 12.12 -8.57
CA CYS A 137 -11.93 10.96 -9.19
C CYS A 137 -13.41 10.88 -8.84
N TRP A 138 -13.83 11.53 -7.74
CA TRP A 138 -15.21 11.54 -7.27
C TRP A 138 -15.47 12.72 -6.30
N PRO A 139 -16.62 13.44 -6.37
CA PRO A 139 -17.57 13.35 -7.48
C PRO A 139 -16.98 13.90 -8.79
N ILE A 140 -17.37 13.31 -9.89
CA ILE A 140 -17.06 13.86 -11.21
C ILE A 140 -18.15 14.89 -11.50
N ASP A 141 -17.80 16.17 -11.59
CA ASP A 141 -18.69 17.18 -12.15
C ASP A 141 -18.84 16.90 -13.66
N VAL A 142 -19.84 16.13 -14.00
CA VAL A 142 -20.26 15.96 -15.40
C VAL A 142 -20.98 17.24 -15.78
N LYS A 143 -20.23 18.17 -16.37
CA LYS A 143 -20.81 19.33 -17.06
C LYS A 143 -21.31 18.95 -18.44
#